data_9a6ee840041d25dd6fd87a2d3150c477
#
_entry.id   9a6ee840041d25dd6fd87a2d3150c477
#
_cell.length_a   1.000
_cell.length_b   1.000
_cell.length_c   1.000
_cell.angle_alpha   90.00
_cell.angle_beta   90.00
_cell.angle_gamma   90.00
#
_symmetry.space_group_name_H-M   'P 1'
#
loop_
_entity.id
_entity.type
_entity.pdbx_description
1 polymer ?
#
loop_
_entity_poly.entity_id
_entity_poly.type
_entity_poly.pdbx_seq_one_letter_code
_entity_poly.pdbx_strand_id
1 'polypeptide(L)'
;MACLSQKELVSYLQIEGIEILIEALKKQKGVVLVTAHLGNYEVASQVVPCLLGLQMASVAKKMRNARLNRLIHNLRTRFGNKVIYKKGALPEMMQTLRQGAMVAILMDISRRFDGVEVHFFGRRATATPAAALLGLRCKSPIIPAFCHRNPEGKLIVQIEPPVEIKRTKDLRSDLQFNTQLITDRVERAVRNYPEQWNWMLKRWKEFYPDLYPESKKRLERIKKKEERKKKSS
;
A
#
# COMPACT_ATOMS: atom_id res chain seq x y z
N MET A 1 9.17 20.20 -0.74
CA MET A 1 8.90 19.31 0.41
C MET A 1 10.13 18.57 0.95
N ALA A 2 11.07 18.16 0.13
CA ALA A 2 12.29 17.47 0.61
C ALA A 2 13.13 18.28 1.63
N CYS A 3 13.05 19.62 1.60
CA CYS A 3 13.79 20.52 2.45
C CYS A 3 13.00 21.04 3.67
N LEU A 4 11.71 20.71 3.78
CA LEU A 4 10.88 21.21 4.88
C LEU A 4 11.18 20.45 6.18
N SER A 5 11.18 21.17 7.29
CA SER A 5 11.23 20.59 8.63
C SER A 5 9.94 19.81 8.95
N GLN A 6 9.98 19.00 10.00
CA GLN A 6 8.78 18.29 10.48
C GLN A 6 7.64 19.25 10.80
N LYS A 7 7.92 20.35 11.50
CA LYS A 7 6.92 21.36 11.90
C LYS A 7 6.24 22.01 10.69
N GLU A 8 7.01 22.34 9.66
CA GLU A 8 6.48 22.87 8.42
C GLU A 8 5.63 21.84 7.66
N LEU A 9 6.08 20.57 7.57
CA LEU A 9 5.28 19.54 6.92
C LEU A 9 3.95 19.29 7.62
N VAL A 10 3.92 19.31 8.94
CA VAL A 10 2.69 19.18 9.74
C VAL A 10 1.71 20.29 9.44
N SER A 11 2.17 21.53 9.28
CA SER A 11 1.28 22.67 8.99
C SER A 11 0.57 22.58 7.63
N TYR A 12 1.12 21.82 6.69
CA TYR A 12 0.49 21.56 5.38
C TYR A 12 -0.53 20.44 5.37
N LEU A 13 -0.64 19.66 6.48
CA LEU A 13 -1.56 18.54 6.57
C LEU A 13 -2.72 18.85 7.52
N GLN A 14 -3.88 18.36 7.14
CA GLN A 14 -5.02 18.14 8.01
C GLN A 14 -5.25 16.64 8.07
N ILE A 15 -5.49 16.11 9.27
CA ILE A 15 -5.78 14.69 9.46
C ILE A 15 -7.20 14.56 9.97
N GLU A 16 -8.00 13.79 9.25
CA GLU A 16 -9.38 13.46 9.60
C GLU A 16 -9.45 12.02 10.08
N GLY A 17 -10.16 11.76 11.17
CA GLY A 17 -10.30 10.42 11.75
C GLY A 17 -9.05 9.93 12.51
N ILE A 18 -8.18 10.83 13.00
CA ILE A 18 -6.98 10.47 13.76
C ILE A 18 -7.31 9.64 15.01
N GLU A 19 -8.47 9.88 15.63
CA GLU A 19 -8.99 9.16 16.78
C GLU A 19 -9.17 7.68 16.49
N ILE A 20 -9.56 7.30 15.27
CA ILE A 20 -9.71 5.91 14.83
C ILE A 20 -8.36 5.18 14.92
N LEU A 21 -7.30 5.83 14.47
CA LEU A 21 -5.96 5.28 14.50
C LEU A 21 -5.43 5.17 15.93
N ILE A 22 -5.66 6.18 16.75
CA ILE A 22 -5.27 6.19 18.17
C ILE A 22 -5.95 5.04 18.91
N GLU A 23 -7.26 4.86 18.74
CA GLU A 23 -7.99 3.77 19.37
C GLU A 23 -7.53 2.38 18.90
N ALA A 24 -7.17 2.24 17.64
CA ALA A 24 -6.62 1.00 17.11
C ALA A 24 -5.25 0.67 17.71
N LEU A 25 -4.40 1.67 17.91
CA LEU A 25 -3.06 1.52 18.50
C LEU A 25 -3.09 1.14 19.98
N LYS A 26 -4.09 1.63 20.75
CA LYS A 26 -4.29 1.22 22.15
C LYS A 26 -4.44 -0.30 22.32
N LYS A 27 -4.87 -1.02 21.29
CA LYS A 27 -4.99 -2.49 21.32
C LYS A 27 -3.65 -3.22 21.30
N GLN A 28 -2.53 -2.52 21.14
CA GLN A 28 -1.14 -3.04 21.15
C GLN A 28 -0.88 -4.20 20.17
N LYS A 29 -1.64 -4.29 19.09
CA LYS A 29 -1.49 -5.31 18.04
C LYS A 29 -0.82 -4.77 16.77
N GLY A 30 -0.29 -3.55 16.85
CA GLY A 30 0.11 -2.80 15.67
C GLY A 30 -1.07 -2.52 14.73
N VAL A 31 -0.83 -1.75 13.68
CA VAL A 31 -1.86 -1.37 12.70
C VAL A 31 -1.35 -1.59 11.30
N VAL A 32 -2.16 -2.23 10.45
CA VAL A 32 -1.94 -2.29 9.01
C VAL A 32 -2.67 -1.12 8.36
N LEU A 33 -1.91 -0.13 7.90
CA LEU A 33 -2.45 0.97 7.10
C LEU A 33 -2.50 0.54 5.63
N VAL A 34 -3.65 0.67 4.99
CA VAL A 34 -3.81 0.42 3.55
C VAL A 34 -4.09 1.72 2.84
N THR A 35 -3.38 1.94 1.73
CA THR A 35 -3.46 3.18 0.97
C THR A 35 -3.29 2.93 -0.52
N ALA A 36 -3.28 4.01 -1.32
CA ALA A 36 -3.08 4.01 -2.76
C ALA A 36 -2.08 5.09 -3.17
N HIS A 37 -1.63 5.06 -4.44
CA HIS A 37 -0.87 6.14 -5.04
C HIS A 37 -1.80 7.33 -5.38
N LEU A 38 -2.47 7.84 -4.36
CA LEU A 38 -3.45 8.92 -4.42
C LEU A 38 -2.88 10.16 -3.73
N GLY A 39 -3.01 11.31 -4.36
CA GLY A 39 -2.50 12.59 -3.84
C GLY A 39 -1.03 12.53 -3.45
N ASN A 40 -0.67 13.09 -2.29
CA ASN A 40 0.70 13.07 -1.79
C ASN A 40 0.90 12.06 -0.65
N TYR A 41 0.63 10.78 -0.95
CA TYR A 41 0.81 9.67 -0.01
C TYR A 41 2.25 9.59 0.57
N GLU A 42 3.28 10.03 -0.16
CA GLU A 42 4.66 10.04 0.33
C GLU A 42 4.85 11.00 1.52
N VAL A 43 4.22 12.18 1.48
CA VAL A 43 4.26 13.12 2.62
C VAL A 43 3.41 12.61 3.77
N ALA A 44 2.20 12.12 3.50
CA ALA A 44 1.33 11.54 4.52
C ALA A 44 2.03 10.41 5.28
N SER A 45 2.74 9.53 4.58
CA SER A 45 3.48 8.41 5.17
C SER A 45 4.64 8.84 6.08
N GLN A 46 5.15 10.04 5.93
CA GLN A 46 6.22 10.57 6.78
C GLN A 46 5.66 11.30 8.00
N VAL A 47 4.60 12.07 7.82
CA VAL A 47 4.10 13.01 8.83
C VAL A 47 3.18 12.36 9.84
N VAL A 48 2.25 11.50 9.41
CA VAL A 48 1.28 10.86 10.32
C VAL A 48 1.95 10.08 11.46
N PRO A 49 2.94 9.18 11.21
CA PRO A 49 3.63 8.47 12.29
C PRO A 49 4.38 9.42 13.21
N CYS A 50 4.98 10.45 12.63
CA CYS A 50 5.75 11.45 13.36
C CYS A 50 4.91 12.23 14.36
N LEU A 51 3.69 12.62 13.99
CA LEU A 51 2.73 13.29 14.86
C LEU A 51 2.31 12.45 16.06
N LEU A 52 2.27 11.14 15.87
CA LEU A 52 1.89 10.19 16.92
C LEU A 52 3.08 9.74 17.78
N GLY A 53 4.30 10.21 17.49
CA GLY A 53 5.51 9.71 18.15
C GLY A 53 5.78 8.22 17.90
N LEU A 54 5.24 7.67 16.81
CA LEU A 54 5.29 6.25 16.48
C LEU A 54 6.14 5.98 15.25
N GLN A 55 6.59 4.74 15.13
CA GLN A 55 7.31 4.28 13.95
C GLN A 55 6.38 3.58 12.98
N MET A 56 6.51 3.90 11.70
CA MET A 56 5.83 3.20 10.61
C MET A 56 6.85 2.57 9.67
N ALA A 57 6.58 1.35 9.25
CA ALA A 57 7.30 0.68 8.18
C ALA A 57 6.50 0.73 6.87
N SER A 58 7.11 1.22 5.80
CA SER A 58 6.56 1.19 4.45
C SER A 58 7.21 0.11 3.60
N VAL A 59 6.41 -0.63 2.81
CA VAL A 59 6.95 -1.67 1.93
C VAL A 59 7.29 -1.10 0.57
N ALA A 60 8.55 -1.21 0.16
CA ALA A 60 9.02 -0.65 -1.10
C ALA A 60 9.84 -1.64 -1.94
N LYS A 61 9.89 -1.41 -3.25
CA LYS A 61 10.80 -2.10 -4.15
C LYS A 61 12.11 -1.32 -4.21
N LYS A 62 13.25 -2.03 -4.09
CA LYS A 62 14.57 -1.44 -4.30
C LYS A 62 14.71 -0.92 -5.74
N MET A 63 15.12 0.31 -5.89
CA MET A 63 15.32 0.93 -7.21
C MET A 63 16.65 0.48 -7.82
N ARG A 64 16.71 0.39 -9.17
CA ARG A 64 17.93 0.00 -9.89
C ARG A 64 19.05 1.03 -9.71
N ASN A 65 18.71 2.32 -9.80
CA ASN A 65 19.68 3.39 -9.59
C ASN A 65 19.96 3.53 -8.09
N ALA A 66 21.20 3.23 -7.69
CA ALA A 66 21.61 3.23 -6.27
C ALA A 66 21.57 4.63 -5.64
N ARG A 67 21.92 5.69 -6.39
CA ARG A 67 21.89 7.08 -5.88
C ARG A 67 20.44 7.50 -5.63
N LEU A 68 19.55 7.26 -6.59
CA LEU A 68 18.12 7.57 -6.43
C LEU A 68 17.49 6.73 -5.31
N ASN A 69 17.85 5.44 -5.21
CA ASN A 69 17.39 4.59 -4.12
C ASN A 69 17.79 5.13 -2.75
N ARG A 70 19.04 5.60 -2.62
CA ARG A 70 19.54 6.21 -1.38
C ARG A 70 18.79 7.50 -1.06
N LEU A 71 18.60 8.37 -2.03
CA LEU A 71 17.85 9.62 -1.86
C LEU A 71 16.43 9.36 -1.35
N ILE A 72 15.68 8.51 -2.03
CA ILE A 72 14.30 8.17 -1.65
C ILE A 72 14.25 7.46 -0.30
N HIS A 73 15.20 6.55 -0.04
CA HIS A 73 15.30 5.90 1.26
C HIS A 73 15.49 6.92 2.39
N ASN A 74 16.45 7.84 2.24
CA ASN A 74 16.74 8.88 3.25
C ASN A 74 15.52 9.79 3.48
N LEU A 75 14.80 10.16 2.41
CA LEU A 75 13.57 10.95 2.54
C LEU A 75 12.50 10.21 3.33
N ARG A 76 12.29 8.91 3.08
CA ARG A 76 11.29 8.10 3.78
C ARG A 76 11.63 7.81 5.23
N THR A 77 12.91 7.76 5.56
CA THR A 77 13.39 7.40 6.92
C THR A 77 13.77 8.60 7.78
N ARG A 78 13.76 9.81 7.25
CA ARG A 78 14.26 11.01 7.92
C ARG A 78 13.56 11.38 9.23
N PHE A 79 12.33 10.87 9.45
CA PHE A 79 11.56 11.09 10.68
C PHE A 79 11.38 9.80 11.50
N GLY A 80 12.35 8.88 11.42
CA GLY A 80 12.33 7.64 12.20
C GLY A 80 11.53 6.49 11.60
N ASN A 81 10.90 6.68 10.43
CA ASN A 81 10.20 5.61 9.73
C ASN A 81 11.16 4.57 9.15
N LYS A 82 10.66 3.36 8.90
CA LYS A 82 11.42 2.27 8.27
C LYS A 82 10.96 2.00 6.84
N VAL A 83 11.87 1.50 6.02
CA VAL A 83 11.56 0.97 4.69
C VAL A 83 11.89 -0.51 4.67
N ILE A 84 10.86 -1.35 4.54
CA ILE A 84 10.99 -2.79 4.37
C ILE A 84 11.08 -3.08 2.87
N TYR A 85 12.17 -3.72 2.43
CA TYR A 85 12.29 -4.10 1.04
C TYR A 85 11.56 -5.41 0.76
N LYS A 86 10.83 -5.46 -0.37
CA LYS A 86 9.85 -6.46 -0.75
C LYS A 86 10.29 -7.94 -0.64
N LYS A 87 11.57 -8.25 -0.88
CA LYS A 87 12.08 -9.62 -0.80
C LYS A 87 12.15 -10.05 0.67
N GLY A 88 11.34 -11.03 1.07
CA GLY A 88 11.29 -11.49 2.46
C GLY A 88 10.60 -10.51 3.44
N ALA A 89 9.77 -9.60 2.95
CA ALA A 89 9.16 -8.53 3.76
C ALA A 89 8.17 -9.02 4.83
N LEU A 90 7.51 -10.16 4.63
CA LEU A 90 6.43 -10.62 5.50
C LEU A 90 6.87 -10.85 6.97
N PRO A 91 7.97 -11.54 7.27
CA PRO A 91 8.44 -11.69 8.65
C PRO A 91 8.74 -10.36 9.34
N GLU A 92 9.38 -9.43 8.63
CA GLU A 92 9.71 -8.10 9.16
C GLU A 92 8.46 -7.25 9.40
N MET A 93 7.46 -7.31 8.51
CA MET A 93 6.15 -6.67 8.72
C MET A 93 5.44 -7.24 9.95
N MET A 94 5.44 -8.57 10.12
CA MET A 94 4.84 -9.21 11.29
C MET A 94 5.56 -8.83 12.58
N GLN A 95 6.88 -8.73 12.56
CA GLN A 95 7.68 -8.28 13.71
C GLN A 95 7.35 -6.83 14.07
N THR A 96 7.26 -5.94 13.08
CA THR A 96 6.87 -4.53 13.26
C THR A 96 5.50 -4.42 13.95
N LEU A 97 4.51 -5.19 13.49
CA LEU A 97 3.18 -5.20 14.09
C LEU A 97 3.19 -5.74 15.52
N ARG A 98 3.95 -6.80 15.82
CA ARG A 98 4.09 -7.33 17.18
C ARG A 98 4.73 -6.34 18.16
N GLN A 99 5.51 -5.40 17.67
CA GLN A 99 6.08 -4.29 18.44
C GLN A 99 5.09 -3.13 18.65
N GLY A 100 3.82 -3.29 18.24
CA GLY A 100 2.80 -2.23 18.35
C GLY A 100 2.91 -1.13 17.29
N ALA A 101 3.86 -1.23 16.34
CA ALA A 101 4.10 -0.22 15.33
C ALA A 101 3.16 -0.39 14.10
N MET A 102 3.27 0.53 13.15
CA MET A 102 2.42 0.54 11.94
C MET A 102 3.15 -0.04 10.73
N VAL A 103 2.40 -0.71 9.85
CA VAL A 103 2.88 -1.16 8.54
C VAL A 103 1.97 -0.58 7.46
N ALA A 104 2.53 0.21 6.54
CA ALA A 104 1.78 0.79 5.42
C ALA A 104 1.98 0.00 4.13
N ILE A 105 0.87 -0.30 3.44
CA ILE A 105 0.83 -1.09 2.22
C ILE A 105 0.02 -0.37 1.14
N LEU A 106 0.65 -0.14 -0.02
CA LEU A 106 -0.02 0.35 -1.22
C LEU A 106 -0.74 -0.81 -1.91
N MET A 107 -2.07 -0.71 -2.06
CA MET A 107 -2.93 -1.80 -2.53
C MET A 107 -3.26 -1.75 -4.03
N ASP A 108 -2.93 -0.67 -4.70
CA ASP A 108 -3.32 -0.38 -6.08
C ASP A 108 -2.31 -0.84 -7.15
N ILE A 109 -1.25 -1.55 -6.75
CA ILE A 109 -0.27 -2.12 -7.70
C ILE A 109 -0.68 -3.53 -8.12
N SER A 110 -0.69 -3.78 -9.43
CA SER A 110 -0.90 -5.12 -9.99
C SER A 110 0.23 -6.09 -9.60
N ARG A 111 -0.13 -7.33 -9.26
CA ARG A 111 0.75 -8.40 -8.74
C ARG A 111 0.63 -9.68 -9.55
N ARG A 112 1.60 -9.98 -10.40
CA ARG A 112 1.53 -11.11 -11.32
C ARG A 112 1.60 -12.48 -10.64
N PHE A 113 2.56 -12.68 -9.73
CA PHE A 113 2.89 -14.02 -9.23
C PHE A 113 2.37 -14.32 -7.83
N ASP A 114 2.18 -13.31 -7.01
CA ASP A 114 1.84 -13.41 -5.60
C ASP A 114 0.61 -12.57 -5.23
N GLY A 115 -0.18 -12.21 -6.23
CA GLY A 115 -1.44 -11.50 -6.07
C GLY A 115 -2.63 -12.46 -6.08
N VAL A 116 -3.71 -12.02 -5.45
CA VAL A 116 -5.04 -12.60 -5.63
C VAL A 116 -5.83 -11.79 -6.64
N GLU A 117 -6.75 -12.45 -7.31
CA GLU A 117 -7.66 -11.78 -8.25
C GLU A 117 -8.67 -10.94 -7.48
N VAL A 118 -8.92 -9.73 -7.98
CA VAL A 118 -9.90 -8.80 -7.45
C VAL A 118 -10.59 -8.08 -8.60
N HIS A 119 -11.73 -7.46 -8.32
CA HIS A 119 -12.35 -6.49 -9.21
C HIS A 119 -11.96 -5.08 -8.78
N PHE A 120 -11.67 -4.23 -9.75
CA PHE A 120 -11.35 -2.83 -9.56
C PHE A 120 -11.91 -2.03 -10.73
N PHE A 121 -12.85 -1.12 -10.47
CA PHE A 121 -13.68 -0.44 -11.48
C PHE A 121 -14.42 -1.43 -12.40
N GLY A 122 -15.00 -2.48 -11.81
CA GLY A 122 -15.73 -3.51 -12.53
C GLY A 122 -14.86 -4.42 -13.41
N ARG A 123 -13.54 -4.25 -13.45
CA ARG A 123 -12.61 -5.05 -14.24
C ARG A 123 -11.75 -5.95 -13.36
N ARG A 124 -11.42 -7.14 -13.87
CA ARG A 124 -10.49 -8.05 -13.21
C ARG A 124 -9.10 -7.41 -13.06
N ALA A 125 -8.54 -7.49 -11.90
CA ALA A 125 -7.19 -7.03 -11.57
C ALA A 125 -6.55 -7.98 -10.56
N THR A 126 -5.29 -7.76 -10.21
CA THR A 126 -4.63 -8.49 -9.12
C THR A 126 -4.20 -7.53 -8.03
N ALA A 127 -4.32 -7.94 -6.77
CA ALA A 127 -3.83 -7.17 -5.63
C ALA A 127 -2.96 -8.03 -4.71
N THR A 128 -2.14 -7.38 -3.89
CA THR A 128 -1.37 -8.10 -2.87
C THR A 128 -2.27 -8.56 -1.73
N PRO A 129 -2.23 -9.84 -1.32
CA PRO A 129 -2.97 -10.30 -0.15
C PRO A 129 -2.29 -9.94 1.18
N ALA A 130 -1.17 -9.23 1.16
CA ALA A 130 -0.33 -9.00 2.33
C ALA A 130 -1.09 -8.33 3.49
N ALA A 131 -1.92 -7.32 3.21
CA ALA A 131 -2.70 -6.65 4.25
C ALA A 131 -3.72 -7.60 4.91
N ALA A 132 -4.47 -8.35 4.11
CA ALA A 132 -5.41 -9.36 4.59
C ALA A 132 -4.69 -10.45 5.42
N LEU A 133 -3.54 -10.93 4.93
CA LEU A 133 -2.73 -11.95 5.63
C LEU A 133 -2.24 -11.45 6.98
N LEU A 134 -1.75 -10.21 7.06
CA LEU A 134 -1.30 -9.59 8.31
C LEU A 134 -2.46 -9.40 9.30
N GLY A 135 -3.61 -8.91 8.83
CA GLY A 135 -4.81 -8.81 9.65
C GLY A 135 -5.25 -10.15 10.22
N LEU A 136 -5.23 -11.21 9.38
CA LEU A 136 -5.58 -12.56 9.79
C LEU A 136 -4.56 -13.16 10.77
N ARG A 137 -3.26 -13.03 10.53
CA ARG A 137 -2.22 -13.69 11.34
C ARG A 137 -1.87 -12.91 12.61
N CYS A 138 -1.75 -11.59 12.52
CA CYS A 138 -1.35 -10.74 13.65
C CYS A 138 -2.54 -10.23 14.46
N LYS A 139 -3.78 -10.42 13.98
CA LYS A 139 -5.00 -9.82 14.54
C LYS A 139 -4.90 -8.29 14.62
N SER A 140 -4.06 -7.70 13.76
CA SER A 140 -3.90 -6.26 13.64
C SER A 140 -5.08 -5.66 12.88
N PRO A 141 -5.67 -4.55 13.34
CA PRO A 141 -6.68 -3.84 12.58
C PRO A 141 -6.11 -3.36 11.24
N ILE A 142 -6.92 -3.45 10.18
CA ILE A 142 -6.60 -2.94 8.85
C ILE A 142 -7.36 -1.63 8.68
N ILE A 143 -6.63 -0.52 8.59
CA ILE A 143 -7.21 0.82 8.53
C ILE A 143 -6.88 1.45 7.19
N PRO A 144 -7.89 1.81 6.38
CA PRO A 144 -7.68 2.61 5.18
C PRO A 144 -7.29 4.04 5.56
N ALA A 145 -6.25 4.56 4.89
CA ALA A 145 -5.80 5.94 5.07
C ALA A 145 -5.38 6.50 3.69
N PHE A 146 -6.06 7.55 3.25
CA PHE A 146 -5.83 8.13 1.93
C PHE A 146 -5.44 9.59 2.05
N CYS A 147 -4.55 10.04 1.18
CA CYS A 147 -4.15 11.45 1.12
C CYS A 147 -4.68 12.05 -0.18
N HIS A 148 -5.34 13.18 -0.07
CA HIS A 148 -5.76 13.97 -1.21
C HIS A 148 -5.49 15.45 -0.95
N ARG A 149 -5.59 16.27 -1.98
CA ARG A 149 -5.48 17.73 -1.88
C ARG A 149 -6.88 18.31 -2.05
N ASN A 150 -7.26 19.18 -1.13
CA ASN A 150 -8.53 19.93 -1.25
C ASN A 150 -8.40 21.08 -2.26
N PRO A 151 -9.51 21.75 -2.65
CA PRO A 151 -9.49 22.86 -3.61
C PRO A 151 -8.55 24.00 -3.20
N GLU A 152 -8.39 24.25 -1.90
CA GLU A 152 -7.50 25.29 -1.35
C GLU A 152 -6.03 24.87 -1.37
N GLY A 153 -5.73 23.68 -1.88
CA GLY A 153 -4.37 23.18 -2.01
C GLY A 153 -3.79 22.51 -0.77
N LYS A 154 -4.54 22.40 0.33
CA LYS A 154 -4.14 21.74 1.57
C LYS A 154 -4.18 20.21 1.42
N LEU A 155 -3.23 19.51 2.00
CA LEU A 155 -3.24 18.06 2.02
C LEU A 155 -4.12 17.54 3.15
N ILE A 156 -5.09 16.70 2.81
CA ILE A 156 -5.98 16.03 3.75
C ILE A 156 -5.57 14.56 3.83
N VAL A 157 -5.33 14.06 5.02
CA VAL A 157 -5.17 12.63 5.27
C VAL A 157 -6.44 12.13 5.92
N GLN A 158 -7.24 11.39 5.17
CA GLN A 158 -8.49 10.81 5.63
C GLN A 158 -8.24 9.39 6.13
N ILE A 159 -8.49 9.15 7.43
CA ILE A 159 -8.40 7.84 8.07
C ILE A 159 -9.82 7.29 8.20
N GLU A 160 -10.06 6.12 7.63
CA GLU A 160 -11.37 5.49 7.65
C GLU A 160 -11.49 4.44 8.76
N PRO A 161 -12.72 4.04 9.13
CA PRO A 161 -12.95 2.93 10.06
C PRO A 161 -12.26 1.64 9.60
N PRO A 162 -11.81 0.80 10.54
CA PRO A 162 -11.16 -0.47 10.22
C PRO A 162 -12.01 -1.33 9.28
N VAL A 163 -11.36 -2.06 8.39
CA VAL A 163 -12.01 -3.05 7.55
C VAL A 163 -12.37 -4.26 8.40
N GLU A 164 -13.65 -4.62 8.43
CA GLU A 164 -14.12 -5.83 9.08
C GLU A 164 -13.75 -7.05 8.23
N ILE A 165 -12.72 -7.78 8.65
CA ILE A 165 -12.22 -8.93 7.92
C ILE A 165 -12.95 -10.23 8.30
N LYS A 166 -13.28 -11.02 7.29
CA LYS A 166 -13.82 -12.37 7.46
C LYS A 166 -12.69 -13.33 7.85
N ARG A 167 -12.99 -14.23 8.79
CA ARG A 167 -12.07 -15.27 9.25
C ARG A 167 -12.80 -16.61 9.32
N THR A 168 -12.37 -17.55 8.50
CA THR A 168 -12.89 -18.92 8.48
C THR A 168 -11.75 -19.94 8.65
N LYS A 169 -12.02 -21.22 8.39
CA LYS A 169 -11.00 -22.27 8.32
C LYS A 169 -10.28 -22.32 6.96
N ASP A 170 -10.83 -21.68 5.94
CA ASP A 170 -10.26 -21.62 4.59
C ASP A 170 -9.48 -20.30 4.39
N LEU A 171 -8.18 -20.35 4.66
CA LEU A 171 -7.29 -19.19 4.51
C LEU A 171 -7.30 -18.64 3.07
N ARG A 172 -7.41 -19.50 2.05
CA ARG A 172 -7.38 -19.04 0.66
C ARG A 172 -8.60 -18.21 0.32
N SER A 173 -9.78 -18.70 0.72
CA SER A 173 -11.04 -17.96 0.58
C SER A 173 -11.03 -16.67 1.38
N ASP A 174 -10.52 -16.70 2.62
CA ASP A 174 -10.41 -15.52 3.46
C ASP A 174 -9.50 -14.46 2.85
N LEU A 175 -8.34 -14.85 2.30
CA LEU A 175 -7.42 -13.92 1.63
C LEU A 175 -8.07 -13.29 0.40
N GLN A 176 -8.78 -14.09 -0.41
CA GLN A 176 -9.48 -13.60 -1.60
C GLN A 176 -10.55 -12.58 -1.21
N PHE A 177 -11.43 -12.94 -0.29
CA PHE A 177 -12.53 -12.10 0.15
C PHE A 177 -12.05 -10.80 0.80
N ASN A 178 -11.14 -10.90 1.77
CA ASN A 178 -10.64 -9.73 2.50
C ASN A 178 -9.80 -8.79 1.62
N THR A 179 -9.06 -9.34 0.65
CA THR A 179 -8.33 -8.50 -0.31
C THR A 179 -9.28 -7.73 -1.21
N GLN A 180 -10.43 -8.32 -1.59
CA GLN A 180 -11.48 -7.60 -2.30
C GLN A 180 -12.05 -6.46 -1.44
N LEU A 181 -12.44 -6.72 -0.21
CA LEU A 181 -12.97 -5.68 0.70
C LEU A 181 -12.00 -4.49 0.84
N ILE A 182 -10.70 -4.77 0.97
CA ILE A 182 -9.68 -3.73 1.05
C ILE A 182 -9.57 -2.97 -0.28
N THR A 183 -9.65 -3.69 -1.41
CA THR A 183 -9.61 -3.10 -2.75
C THR A 183 -10.80 -2.19 -3.00
N ASP A 184 -11.99 -2.54 -2.51
CA ASP A 184 -13.21 -1.72 -2.62
C ASP A 184 -13.06 -0.37 -1.89
N ARG A 185 -12.34 -0.35 -0.74
CA ARG A 185 -12.01 0.91 -0.05
C ARG A 185 -11.10 1.79 -0.89
N VAL A 186 -10.08 1.19 -1.51
CA VAL A 186 -9.17 1.88 -2.42
C VAL A 186 -9.91 2.42 -3.65
N GLU A 187 -10.79 1.61 -4.27
CA GLU A 187 -11.59 2.04 -5.40
C GLU A 187 -12.48 3.23 -5.05
N ARG A 188 -13.14 3.19 -3.88
CA ARG A 188 -13.96 4.30 -3.40
C ARG A 188 -13.16 5.58 -3.24
N ALA A 189 -11.97 5.51 -2.65
CA ALA A 189 -11.09 6.68 -2.51
C ALA A 189 -10.66 7.25 -3.87
N VAL A 190 -10.35 6.38 -4.85
CA VAL A 190 -10.02 6.82 -6.20
C VAL A 190 -11.23 7.42 -6.92
N ARG A 191 -12.45 6.90 -6.71
CA ARG A 191 -13.69 7.47 -7.28
C ARG A 191 -13.97 8.88 -6.76
N ASN A 192 -13.64 9.14 -5.48
CA ASN A 192 -13.85 10.46 -4.89
C ASN A 192 -12.83 11.50 -5.39
N TYR A 193 -11.64 11.09 -5.80
CA TYR A 193 -10.54 11.97 -6.24
C TYR A 193 -9.82 11.40 -7.45
N PRO A 194 -10.52 11.13 -8.57
CA PRO A 194 -9.94 10.41 -9.71
C PRO A 194 -8.79 11.17 -10.36
N GLU A 195 -8.80 12.51 -10.35
CA GLU A 195 -7.75 13.37 -10.90
C GLU A 195 -6.44 13.31 -10.11
N GLN A 196 -6.47 12.80 -8.87
CA GLN A 196 -5.32 12.72 -7.98
C GLN A 196 -4.71 11.32 -7.89
N TRP A 197 -5.34 10.31 -8.52
CA TRP A 197 -4.78 8.97 -8.57
C TRP A 197 -3.74 8.84 -9.68
N ASN A 198 -2.72 8.05 -9.42
CA ASN A 198 -1.65 7.80 -10.41
C ASN A 198 -2.12 6.83 -11.50
N TRP A 199 -2.76 7.35 -12.55
CA TRP A 199 -3.22 6.56 -13.71
C TRP A 199 -2.10 5.90 -14.52
N MET A 200 -0.82 6.25 -14.30
CA MET A 200 0.33 5.58 -14.92
C MET A 200 0.57 4.17 -14.37
N LEU A 201 -0.10 3.80 -13.29
CA LEU A 201 -0.11 2.43 -12.78
C LEU A 201 -0.80 1.51 -13.79
N LYS A 202 -0.12 0.41 -14.14
CA LYS A 202 -0.68 -0.59 -15.05
C LYS A 202 -1.56 -1.56 -14.29
N ARG A 203 -2.66 -1.05 -13.71
CA ARG A 203 -3.50 -1.75 -12.74
C ARG A 203 -4.10 -3.05 -13.29
N TRP A 204 -4.50 -3.05 -14.58
CA TRP A 204 -5.22 -4.15 -15.22
C TRP A 204 -4.35 -4.98 -16.18
N LYS A 205 -3.05 -4.75 -16.23
CA LYS A 205 -2.13 -5.32 -17.24
C LYS A 205 -2.09 -6.86 -17.28
N GLU A 206 -2.45 -7.53 -16.18
CA GLU A 206 -2.40 -9.01 -16.11
C GLU A 206 -3.55 -9.65 -16.89
N PHE A 207 -4.71 -8.99 -16.93
CA PHE A 207 -5.90 -9.46 -17.64
C PHE A 207 -6.18 -8.70 -18.93
N TYR A 208 -5.73 -7.45 -19.03
CA TYR A 208 -5.97 -6.57 -20.18
C TYR A 208 -4.66 -5.99 -20.72
N PRO A 209 -3.74 -6.84 -21.23
CA PRO A 209 -2.43 -6.39 -21.71
C PRO A 209 -2.53 -5.43 -22.90
N ASP A 210 -3.61 -5.48 -23.67
CA ASP A 210 -3.83 -4.62 -24.84
C ASP A 210 -4.06 -3.15 -24.46
N LEU A 211 -4.51 -2.87 -23.23
CA LEU A 211 -4.55 -1.51 -22.70
C LEU A 211 -3.15 -0.91 -22.47
N TYR A 212 -2.10 -1.74 -22.55
CA TYR A 212 -0.72 -1.35 -22.23
C TYR A 212 0.25 -1.92 -23.28
N PRO A 213 0.33 -1.37 -24.50
CA PRO A 213 1.11 -1.92 -25.61
C PRO A 213 2.58 -2.19 -25.26
N GLU A 214 3.19 -1.32 -24.48
CA GLU A 214 4.56 -1.48 -24.02
C GLU A 214 4.74 -2.62 -22.99
N SER A 215 3.68 -3.04 -22.32
CA SER A 215 3.68 -4.20 -21.43
C SER A 215 3.48 -5.51 -22.20
N LYS A 216 2.76 -5.50 -23.31
CA LYS A 216 2.49 -6.65 -24.18
C LYS A 216 3.78 -7.30 -24.65
N LYS A 217 4.71 -6.51 -25.23
CA LYS A 217 6.03 -6.98 -25.68
C LYS A 217 6.84 -7.63 -24.56
N ARG A 218 6.74 -7.12 -23.34
CA ARG A 218 7.41 -7.69 -22.16
C ARG A 218 6.78 -9.02 -21.72
N LEU A 219 5.48 -9.12 -21.73
CA LEU A 219 4.74 -10.34 -21.39
C LEU A 219 5.03 -11.47 -22.38
N GLU A 220 5.06 -11.18 -23.66
CA GLU A 220 5.45 -12.13 -24.72
C GLU A 220 6.89 -12.67 -24.53
N ARG A 221 7.84 -11.78 -24.22
CA ARG A 221 9.22 -12.18 -23.92
C ARG A 221 9.32 -13.11 -22.70
N ILE A 222 8.50 -12.86 -21.69
CA ILE A 222 8.47 -13.69 -20.47
C ILE A 222 7.87 -15.06 -20.80
N LYS A 223 6.73 -15.11 -21.51
CA LYS A 223 6.09 -16.36 -21.94
C LYS A 223 7.07 -17.22 -22.75
N LYS A 224 7.75 -16.64 -23.75
CA LYS A 224 8.78 -17.34 -24.54
C LYS A 224 9.93 -17.89 -23.68
N LYS A 225 10.34 -17.18 -22.63
CA LYS A 225 11.38 -17.68 -21.69
C LYS A 225 10.88 -18.85 -20.84
N GLU A 226 9.66 -18.82 -20.37
CA GLU A 226 9.04 -19.89 -19.59
C GLU A 226 8.83 -21.17 -20.41
N GLU A 227 8.39 -21.00 -21.66
CA GLU A 227 8.25 -22.13 -22.63
C GLU A 227 9.61 -22.78 -22.97
N ARG A 228 10.67 -21.97 -23.15
CA ARG A 228 12.03 -22.49 -23.37
C ARG A 228 12.56 -23.27 -22.17
N LYS A 229 12.28 -22.82 -20.95
CA LYS A 229 12.68 -23.53 -19.73
C LYS A 229 11.93 -24.87 -19.55
N LYS A 230 10.64 -24.93 -19.93
CA LYS A 230 9.85 -26.16 -19.89
C LYS A 230 10.27 -27.19 -20.95
N LYS A 231 10.88 -26.75 -22.06
CA LYS A 231 11.41 -27.65 -23.11
C LYS A 231 12.83 -28.17 -22.83
N SER A 232 13.52 -27.58 -21.84
CA SER A 232 14.88 -27.95 -21.43
C SER A 232 14.95 -28.68 -20.08
N SER A 233 13.80 -29.01 -19.51
CA SER A 233 13.60 -29.88 -18.34
C SER A 233 12.87 -31.14 -18.74
#